data_40a5dafc8bcda888a2eaef4acee9defc
#
_entry.id   40a5dafc8bcda888a2eaef4acee9defc
#
_cell.length_a   1.000
_cell.length_b   1.000
_cell.length_c   1.000
_cell.angle_alpha   90.00
_cell.angle_beta   90.00
_cell.angle_gamma   90.00
#
_symmetry.space_group_name_H-M   'P 1'
#
loop_
_entity.id
_entity.type
_entity.pdbx_description
1 polymer ?
#
loop_
_entity_poly.entity_id
_entity_poly.type
_entity_poly.pdbx_seq_one_letter_code
_entity_poly.pdbx_strand_id
1 'polypeptide(L)'
;DEAAQKEAVRSFIEQGVDYIIIDPIIATGWDTVLTECEDAGIPVIVIDRTIDDSDKYVSWVGSDFLTEGKAAGEWLKAYAEKQGVSEINYLIIQGTTGSSAQIGRTDGFREIAKREGWTELDAQTGDFTEAGGQEVMESFCKSYSGKFNVVVCENDNEAFGAMTAMDNAGVTYGPGNDVILISYDACTAGLEKVKAGGITADFECNPLAAPTVEGVIKTLESGGTPEAEILVPDNWYALKDQIVDFSVDGNPQSMIEVTDDVIAAQY
;
A
#
# COMPACT_ATOMS: atom_id res chain seq x y z
N ASP A 1 -2.14 16.13 9.94
CA ASP A 1 -0.76 16.39 9.53
C ASP A 1 0.22 15.91 10.61
N GLU A 2 1.51 15.82 10.28
CA GLU A 2 2.60 15.36 11.15
C GLU A 2 2.68 16.13 12.47
N ALA A 3 2.56 17.45 12.41
CA ALA A 3 2.63 18.31 13.60
C ALA A 3 1.49 17.97 14.59
N ALA A 4 0.28 17.77 14.08
CA ALA A 4 -0.88 17.40 14.90
C ALA A 4 -0.72 16.01 15.53
N GLN A 5 -0.12 15.04 14.83
CA GLN A 5 0.17 13.74 15.42
C GLN A 5 1.17 13.85 16.59
N LYS A 6 2.25 14.59 16.42
CA LYS A 6 3.26 14.81 17.47
C LYS A 6 2.69 15.55 18.70
N GLU A 7 1.82 16.53 18.48
CA GLU A 7 1.08 17.20 19.55
C GLU A 7 0.15 16.22 20.29
N ALA A 8 -0.54 15.33 19.57
CA ALA A 8 -1.37 14.30 20.19
C ALA A 8 -0.54 13.34 21.06
N VAL A 9 0.64 12.93 20.61
CA VAL A 9 1.56 12.09 21.40
C VAL A 9 1.98 12.81 22.69
N ARG A 10 2.36 14.09 22.62
CA ARG A 10 2.68 14.90 23.81
C ARG A 10 1.51 15.00 24.78
N SER A 11 0.29 15.16 24.24
CA SER A 11 -0.91 15.16 25.08
C SER A 11 -1.13 13.82 25.80
N PHE A 12 -0.82 12.69 25.17
CA PHE A 12 -0.87 11.38 25.83
C PHE A 12 0.22 11.23 26.90
N ILE A 13 1.42 11.75 26.66
CA ILE A 13 2.49 11.81 27.69
C ILE A 13 2.03 12.60 28.91
N GLU A 14 1.44 13.79 28.71
CA GLU A 14 0.90 14.61 29.80
C GLU A 14 -0.23 13.91 30.57
N GLN A 15 -1.03 13.08 29.92
CA GLN A 15 -2.10 12.30 30.53
C GLN A 15 -1.56 11.08 31.32
N GLY A 16 -0.31 10.69 31.11
CA GLY A 16 0.31 9.55 31.76
C GLY A 16 -0.35 8.23 31.37
N VAL A 17 -0.58 8.01 30.06
CA VAL A 17 -1.15 6.77 29.53
C VAL A 17 -0.16 5.61 29.69
N ASP A 18 -0.65 4.38 29.73
CA ASP A 18 0.20 3.19 29.90
C ASP A 18 0.96 2.79 28.64
N TYR A 19 0.37 3.04 27.45
CA TYR A 19 0.93 2.72 26.12
C TYR A 19 0.50 3.78 25.11
N ILE A 20 1.33 4.00 24.09
CA ILE A 20 0.97 4.81 22.93
C ILE A 20 1.10 3.92 21.68
N ILE A 21 0.06 3.91 20.83
CA ILE A 21 0.06 3.23 19.54
C ILE A 21 0.01 4.31 18.47
N ILE A 22 0.94 4.26 17.51
CA ILE A 22 1.09 5.27 16.47
C ILE A 22 1.07 4.60 15.09
N ASP A 23 0.22 5.10 14.19
CA ASP A 23 0.35 4.95 12.74
C ASP A 23 0.95 6.25 12.20
N PRO A 24 2.27 6.31 11.89
CA PRO A 24 2.93 7.56 11.53
C PRO A 24 2.55 8.02 10.12
N ILE A 25 2.17 9.29 9.98
CA ILE A 25 1.75 9.85 8.68
C ILE A 25 2.92 9.89 7.68
N ILE A 26 4.15 10.12 8.16
CA ILE A 26 5.40 10.07 7.39
C ILE A 26 6.46 9.30 8.17
N ALA A 27 7.46 8.77 7.45
CA ALA A 27 8.47 7.86 8.00
C ALA A 27 9.55 8.55 8.86
N THR A 28 9.67 9.87 8.86
CA THR A 28 10.77 10.58 9.52
C THR A 28 10.30 11.73 10.40
N GLY A 29 11.22 12.28 11.23
CA GLY A 29 10.93 13.40 12.13
C GLY A 29 10.37 12.99 13.49
N TRP A 30 10.44 11.71 13.85
CA TRP A 30 9.84 11.15 15.07
C TRP A 30 10.79 11.07 16.26
N ASP A 31 12.11 11.09 16.07
CA ASP A 31 13.10 10.82 17.13
C ASP A 31 12.91 11.68 18.40
N THR A 32 12.59 12.96 18.24
CA THR A 32 12.39 13.87 19.39
C THR A 32 11.20 13.45 20.25
N VAL A 33 10.02 13.21 19.64
CA VAL A 33 8.83 12.88 20.40
C VAL A 33 8.88 11.46 20.96
N LEU A 34 9.57 10.54 20.28
CA LEU A 34 9.82 9.18 20.81
C LEU A 34 10.79 9.22 21.99
N THR A 35 11.79 10.12 21.98
CA THR A 35 12.64 10.38 23.16
C THR A 35 11.80 10.91 24.35
N GLU A 36 10.85 11.81 24.08
CA GLU A 36 9.94 12.31 25.13
C GLU A 36 9.08 11.17 25.73
N CYS A 37 8.64 10.19 24.92
CA CYS A 37 7.94 8.99 25.39
C CYS A 37 8.85 8.10 26.25
N GLU A 38 10.09 7.87 25.80
CA GLU A 38 11.09 7.07 26.53
C GLU A 38 11.42 7.71 27.90
N ASP A 39 11.65 9.02 27.94
CA ASP A 39 11.90 9.77 29.18
C ASP A 39 10.71 9.72 30.15
N ALA A 40 9.48 9.65 29.64
CA ALA A 40 8.27 9.47 30.42
C ALA A 40 8.02 8.01 30.85
N GLY A 41 8.80 7.05 30.32
CA GLY A 41 8.64 5.62 30.59
C GLY A 41 7.40 5.01 29.93
N ILE A 42 6.88 5.62 28.86
CA ILE A 42 5.69 5.16 28.14
C ILE A 42 6.12 4.40 26.86
N PRO A 43 5.89 3.08 26.79
CA PRO A 43 6.20 2.28 25.61
C PRO A 43 5.36 2.71 24.39
N VAL A 44 6.02 2.81 23.22
CA VAL A 44 5.38 3.12 21.96
C VAL A 44 5.36 1.87 21.08
N ILE A 45 4.19 1.57 20.50
CA ILE A 45 4.00 0.53 19.48
C ILE A 45 3.66 1.24 18.18
N VAL A 46 4.45 0.99 17.15
CA VAL A 46 4.21 1.54 15.81
C VAL A 46 3.40 0.53 15.00
N ILE A 47 2.39 0.97 14.29
CA ILE A 47 1.54 0.12 13.45
C ILE A 47 1.50 0.64 12.01
N ASP A 48 1.18 -0.26 11.07
CA ASP A 48 1.04 0.04 9.65
C ASP A 48 2.35 0.60 9.08
N ARG A 49 2.51 1.92 9.05
CA ARG A 49 3.69 2.60 8.51
C ARG A 49 4.89 2.55 9.45
N THR A 50 6.10 2.53 8.88
CA THR A 50 7.35 2.51 9.65
C THR A 50 7.82 3.90 10.06
N ILE A 51 8.72 3.93 11.06
CA ILE A 51 9.53 5.10 11.41
C ILE A 51 10.98 4.75 11.10
N ASP A 52 11.63 5.54 10.23
CA ASP A 52 12.95 5.23 9.68
C ASP A 52 14.10 5.95 10.40
N ASP A 53 13.80 7.02 11.16
CA ASP A 53 14.82 7.87 11.80
C ASP A 53 14.96 7.64 13.31
N SER A 54 14.29 6.63 13.87
CA SER A 54 14.38 6.28 15.28
C SER A 54 13.98 4.83 15.54
N ASP A 55 14.61 4.20 16.50
CA ASP A 55 14.32 2.86 17.02
C ASP A 55 13.74 2.90 18.45
N LYS A 56 13.32 4.07 18.92
CA LYS A 56 12.79 4.29 20.29
C LYS A 56 11.33 3.90 20.43
N TYR A 57 10.96 2.76 19.85
CA TYR A 57 9.67 2.11 20.05
C TYR A 57 9.89 0.62 20.37
N VAL A 58 8.92 -0.03 20.97
CA VAL A 58 9.09 -1.39 21.49
C VAL A 58 8.79 -2.47 20.46
N SER A 59 7.96 -2.15 19.45
CA SER A 59 7.59 -3.06 18.35
C SER A 59 6.94 -2.26 17.22
N TRP A 60 7.17 -2.71 16.00
CA TRP A 60 6.40 -2.32 14.83
C TRP A 60 5.57 -3.53 14.34
N VAL A 61 4.32 -3.27 13.94
CA VAL A 61 3.38 -4.28 13.44
C VAL A 61 2.75 -3.77 12.15
N GLY A 62 3.03 -4.37 11.02
CA GLY A 62 2.50 -3.89 9.72
C GLY A 62 2.85 -4.78 8.54
N SER A 63 2.60 -4.29 7.34
CA SER A 63 2.87 -4.95 6.06
C SER A 63 4.22 -4.55 5.48
N ASP A 64 4.82 -5.42 4.65
CA ASP A 64 6.05 -5.11 3.93
C ASP A 64 5.72 -4.42 2.60
N PHE A 65 5.64 -3.10 2.63
CA PHE A 65 5.31 -2.26 1.47
C PHE A 65 6.27 -2.43 0.29
N LEU A 66 7.55 -2.75 0.54
CA LEU A 66 8.50 -3.03 -0.53
C LEU A 66 8.15 -4.34 -1.24
N THR A 67 7.78 -5.35 -0.46
CA THR A 67 7.31 -6.64 -0.99
C THR A 67 5.98 -6.49 -1.73
N GLU A 68 5.04 -5.65 -1.26
CA GLU A 68 3.81 -5.32 -1.99
C GLU A 68 4.13 -4.73 -3.38
N GLY A 69 5.01 -3.72 -3.44
CA GLY A 69 5.43 -3.11 -4.69
C GLY A 69 6.10 -4.10 -5.65
N LYS A 70 7.01 -4.95 -5.14
CA LYS A 70 7.64 -6.03 -5.93
C LYS A 70 6.61 -7.05 -6.41
N ALA A 71 5.67 -7.44 -5.57
CA ALA A 71 4.63 -8.40 -5.92
C ALA A 71 3.77 -7.91 -7.09
N ALA A 72 3.37 -6.64 -7.07
CA ALA A 72 2.64 -6.02 -8.17
C ALA A 72 3.45 -6.00 -9.47
N GLY A 73 4.74 -5.68 -9.40
CA GLY A 73 5.64 -5.70 -10.56
C GLY A 73 5.86 -7.11 -11.12
N GLU A 74 6.13 -8.11 -10.28
CA GLU A 74 6.33 -9.50 -10.71
C GLU A 74 5.04 -10.12 -11.28
N TRP A 75 3.89 -9.83 -10.65
CA TRP A 75 2.60 -10.22 -11.19
C TRP A 75 2.36 -9.58 -12.57
N LEU A 76 2.59 -8.27 -12.70
CA LEU A 76 2.42 -7.57 -13.98
C LEU A 76 3.27 -8.18 -15.08
N LYS A 77 4.53 -8.54 -14.78
CA LYS A 77 5.39 -9.23 -15.73
C LYS A 77 4.76 -10.53 -16.23
N ALA A 78 4.39 -11.42 -15.32
CA ALA A 78 3.81 -12.72 -15.65
C ALA A 78 2.46 -12.57 -16.38
N TYR A 79 1.65 -11.60 -15.96
CA TYR A 79 0.37 -11.31 -16.61
C TYR A 79 0.54 -10.74 -18.01
N ALA A 80 1.45 -9.77 -18.21
CA ALA A 80 1.75 -9.20 -19.52
C ALA A 80 2.27 -10.27 -20.50
N GLU A 81 3.16 -11.16 -20.06
CA GLU A 81 3.63 -12.30 -20.84
C GLU A 81 2.47 -13.20 -21.26
N LYS A 82 1.56 -13.53 -20.34
CA LYS A 82 0.35 -14.33 -20.62
C LYS A 82 -0.57 -13.65 -21.64
N GLN A 83 -0.69 -12.32 -21.59
CA GLN A 83 -1.52 -11.54 -22.51
C GLN A 83 -0.82 -11.19 -23.84
N GLY A 84 0.48 -11.47 -23.98
CA GLY A 84 1.27 -11.10 -25.16
C GLY A 84 1.55 -9.60 -25.25
N VAL A 85 1.51 -8.88 -24.13
CA VAL A 85 1.85 -7.46 -24.03
C VAL A 85 3.37 -7.36 -23.88
N SER A 86 4.06 -6.81 -24.88
CA SER A 86 5.53 -6.75 -24.93
C SER A 86 6.11 -5.39 -24.53
N GLU A 87 5.31 -4.35 -24.49
CA GLU A 87 5.73 -2.99 -24.12
C GLU A 87 4.85 -2.49 -22.99
N ILE A 88 5.48 -2.09 -21.90
CA ILE A 88 4.83 -1.52 -20.73
C ILE A 88 5.25 -0.06 -20.58
N ASN A 89 4.28 0.82 -20.72
CA ASN A 89 4.38 2.26 -20.45
C ASN A 89 3.44 2.58 -19.29
N TYR A 90 4.00 2.91 -18.12
CA TYR A 90 3.21 3.01 -16.91
C TYR A 90 3.20 4.41 -16.30
N LEU A 91 2.17 4.65 -15.52
CA LEU A 91 1.94 5.83 -14.68
C LEU A 91 1.74 5.37 -13.24
N ILE A 92 2.22 6.15 -12.27
CA ILE A 92 1.98 5.89 -10.84
C ILE A 92 1.19 7.05 -10.24
N ILE A 93 0.10 6.73 -9.57
CA ILE A 93 -0.57 7.63 -8.62
C ILE A 93 -0.09 7.24 -7.25
N GLN A 94 0.74 8.10 -6.66
CA GLN A 94 1.46 7.83 -5.42
C GLN A 94 0.65 8.32 -4.23
N GLY A 95 0.77 7.61 -3.12
CA GLY A 95 0.21 8.01 -1.84
C GLY A 95 0.85 9.25 -1.23
N THR A 96 0.62 9.45 0.07
CA THR A 96 1.16 10.59 0.83
C THR A 96 2.69 10.59 0.77
N THR A 97 3.24 11.64 0.21
CA THR A 97 4.68 11.79 0.02
C THR A 97 5.44 11.67 1.34
N GLY A 98 6.41 10.76 1.39
CA GLY A 98 7.23 10.52 2.58
C GLY A 98 6.65 9.52 3.58
N SER A 99 5.48 8.93 3.32
CA SER A 99 5.02 7.76 4.06
C SER A 99 5.79 6.51 3.63
N SER A 100 6.03 5.58 4.54
CA SER A 100 6.73 4.33 4.22
C SER A 100 5.95 3.47 3.23
N ALA A 101 4.62 3.53 3.23
CA ALA A 101 3.78 2.85 2.25
C ALA A 101 4.03 3.37 0.83
N GLN A 102 4.00 4.70 0.63
CA GLN A 102 4.32 5.31 -0.67
C GLN A 102 5.74 4.96 -1.12
N ILE A 103 6.74 5.10 -0.23
CA ILE A 103 8.13 4.80 -0.56
C ILE A 103 8.29 3.33 -0.96
N GLY A 104 7.79 2.40 -0.15
CA GLY A 104 7.94 0.97 -0.37
C GLY A 104 7.24 0.50 -1.64
N ARG A 105 5.96 0.85 -1.85
CA ARG A 105 5.18 0.47 -3.04
C ARG A 105 5.82 1.01 -4.32
N THR A 106 6.17 2.32 -4.33
CA THR A 106 6.88 2.93 -5.47
C THR A 106 8.21 2.25 -5.76
N ASP A 107 9.08 2.10 -4.76
CA ASP A 107 10.44 1.57 -4.96
C ASP A 107 10.41 0.10 -5.34
N GLY A 108 9.56 -0.70 -4.72
CA GLY A 108 9.38 -2.11 -5.05
C GLY A 108 8.91 -2.32 -6.50
N PHE A 109 7.89 -1.58 -6.93
CA PHE A 109 7.42 -1.66 -8.31
C PHE A 109 8.49 -1.18 -9.32
N ARG A 110 9.17 -0.06 -9.04
CA ARG A 110 10.24 0.49 -9.88
C ARG A 110 11.45 -0.44 -9.98
N GLU A 111 11.78 -1.20 -8.94
CA GLU A 111 12.85 -2.19 -9.00
C GLU A 111 12.58 -3.22 -10.11
N ILE A 112 11.36 -3.76 -10.14
CA ILE A 112 10.94 -4.70 -11.16
C ILE A 112 10.84 -4.03 -12.54
N ALA A 113 10.19 -2.88 -12.63
CA ALA A 113 10.04 -2.12 -13.86
C ALA A 113 11.39 -1.81 -14.53
N LYS A 114 12.38 -1.41 -13.73
CA LYS A 114 13.75 -1.17 -14.20
C LYS A 114 14.43 -2.44 -14.71
N ARG A 115 14.26 -3.56 -14.00
CA ARG A 115 14.82 -4.85 -14.41
C ARG A 115 14.24 -5.32 -15.74
N GLU A 116 12.94 -5.13 -15.94
CA GLU A 116 12.21 -5.53 -17.15
C GLU A 116 12.30 -4.50 -18.29
N GLY A 117 12.87 -3.31 -18.04
CA GLY A 117 13.03 -2.26 -19.06
C GLY A 117 11.73 -1.53 -19.42
N TRP A 118 10.76 -1.46 -18.49
CA TRP A 118 9.50 -0.73 -18.67
C TRP A 118 9.73 0.77 -18.61
N THR A 119 8.83 1.53 -19.24
CA THR A 119 8.92 2.98 -19.33
C THR A 119 7.96 3.65 -18.33
N GLU A 120 8.50 4.31 -17.31
CA GLU A 120 7.73 5.23 -16.47
C GLU A 120 7.49 6.52 -17.26
N LEU A 121 6.24 6.89 -17.44
CA LEU A 121 5.87 8.15 -18.12
C LEU A 121 5.78 9.30 -17.14
N ASP A 122 5.19 9.05 -15.96
CA ASP A 122 5.05 10.05 -14.89
C ASP A 122 4.65 9.36 -13.56
N ALA A 123 4.90 10.07 -12.45
CA ALA A 123 4.43 9.70 -11.12
C ALA A 123 4.05 10.95 -10.34
N GLN A 124 2.84 11.02 -9.80
CA GLN A 124 2.33 12.17 -9.04
C GLN A 124 1.53 11.70 -7.84
N THR A 125 1.57 12.46 -6.73
CA THR A 125 0.85 12.10 -5.51
C THR A 125 -0.64 12.41 -5.61
N GLY A 126 -1.48 11.41 -5.31
CA GLY A 126 -2.91 11.51 -5.05
C GLY A 126 -3.24 11.56 -3.56
N ASP A 127 -2.19 11.47 -2.70
CA ASP A 127 -2.27 11.61 -1.24
C ASP A 127 -3.20 10.58 -0.58
N PHE A 128 -3.27 9.37 -1.16
CA PHE A 128 -4.16 8.27 -0.76
C PHE A 128 -5.66 8.63 -0.77
N THR A 129 -6.05 9.63 -1.55
CA THR A 129 -7.45 10.10 -1.61
C THR A 129 -8.08 9.85 -2.99
N GLU A 130 -9.38 9.58 -3.00
CA GLU A 130 -10.14 9.43 -4.25
C GLU A 130 -10.09 10.72 -5.09
N ALA A 131 -10.24 11.89 -4.44
CA ALA A 131 -10.20 13.18 -5.12
C ALA A 131 -8.80 13.46 -5.73
N GLY A 132 -7.72 13.16 -4.99
CA GLY A 132 -6.35 13.29 -5.48
C GLY A 132 -6.06 12.32 -6.63
N GLY A 133 -6.47 11.07 -6.50
CA GLY A 133 -6.37 10.07 -7.57
C GLY A 133 -7.07 10.51 -8.86
N GLN A 134 -8.28 11.10 -8.72
CA GLN A 134 -9.03 11.64 -9.86
C GLN A 134 -8.28 12.82 -10.51
N GLU A 135 -7.82 13.80 -9.73
CA GLU A 135 -7.11 14.98 -10.24
C GLU A 135 -5.82 14.60 -10.99
N VAL A 136 -5.03 13.71 -10.40
CA VAL A 136 -3.79 13.20 -11.03
C VAL A 136 -4.11 12.46 -12.33
N MET A 137 -5.08 11.55 -12.31
CA MET A 137 -5.43 10.77 -13.50
C MET A 137 -6.03 11.64 -14.62
N GLU A 138 -6.81 12.68 -14.29
CA GLU A 138 -7.28 13.66 -15.27
C GLU A 138 -6.10 14.39 -15.96
N SER A 139 -5.04 14.72 -15.19
CA SER A 139 -3.81 15.29 -15.73
C SER A 139 -3.08 14.30 -16.64
N PHE A 140 -2.98 13.04 -16.24
CA PHE A 140 -2.35 11.97 -17.01
C PHE A 140 -3.10 11.68 -18.32
N CYS A 141 -4.43 11.59 -18.29
CA CYS A 141 -5.23 11.41 -19.50
C CYS A 141 -5.03 12.53 -20.52
N LYS A 142 -4.82 13.78 -20.07
CA LYS A 142 -4.53 14.92 -20.95
C LYS A 142 -3.11 14.87 -21.51
N SER A 143 -2.11 14.55 -20.69
CA SER A 143 -0.69 14.65 -21.04
C SER A 143 -0.17 13.43 -21.80
N TYR A 144 -0.72 12.25 -21.52
CA TYR A 144 -0.24 10.95 -22.00
C TYR A 144 -1.29 10.16 -22.77
N SER A 145 -2.30 10.82 -23.34
CA SER A 145 -3.37 10.16 -24.13
C SER A 145 -2.81 9.14 -25.12
N GLY A 146 -3.27 7.90 -25.02
CA GLY A 146 -2.87 6.80 -25.91
C GLY A 146 -1.40 6.36 -25.80
N LYS A 147 -0.68 6.77 -24.74
CA LYS A 147 0.74 6.43 -24.56
C LYS A 147 1.00 5.46 -23.42
N PHE A 148 0.09 5.32 -22.48
CA PHE A 148 0.20 4.40 -21.33
C PHE A 148 -0.73 3.21 -21.50
N ASN A 149 -0.34 2.09 -20.95
CA ASN A 149 -1.13 0.86 -20.88
C ASN A 149 -1.14 0.22 -19.49
N VAL A 150 -0.51 0.86 -18.50
CA VAL A 150 -0.57 0.46 -17.09
C VAL A 150 -0.73 1.70 -16.22
N VAL A 151 -1.61 1.61 -15.22
CA VAL A 151 -1.74 2.59 -14.13
C VAL A 151 -1.61 1.83 -12.81
N VAL A 152 -0.70 2.30 -11.97
CA VAL A 152 -0.50 1.80 -10.60
C VAL A 152 -1.02 2.87 -9.67
N CYS A 153 -2.06 2.56 -8.89
CA CYS A 153 -2.58 3.41 -7.83
C CYS A 153 -2.12 2.84 -6.49
N GLU A 154 -1.46 3.63 -5.68
CA GLU A 154 -0.87 3.13 -4.43
C GLU A 154 -1.90 2.86 -3.32
N ASN A 155 -3.19 3.09 -3.59
CA ASN A 155 -4.29 2.53 -2.81
C ASN A 155 -5.61 2.49 -3.61
N ASP A 156 -6.63 1.84 -3.02
CA ASP A 156 -7.96 1.68 -3.61
C ASP A 156 -8.70 3.00 -3.84
N ASN A 157 -8.60 3.94 -2.91
CA ASN A 157 -9.26 5.25 -3.07
C ASN A 157 -8.71 5.99 -4.30
N GLU A 158 -7.39 5.98 -4.51
CA GLU A 158 -6.77 6.55 -5.72
C GLU A 158 -7.22 5.83 -6.97
N ALA A 159 -7.35 4.50 -6.93
CA ALA A 159 -7.87 3.71 -8.05
C ALA A 159 -9.32 4.09 -8.39
N PHE A 160 -10.18 4.34 -7.40
CA PHE A 160 -11.57 4.78 -7.64
C PHE A 160 -11.61 6.14 -8.33
N GLY A 161 -10.77 7.08 -7.88
CA GLY A 161 -10.59 8.37 -8.54
C GLY A 161 -10.07 8.25 -9.96
N ALA A 162 -9.04 7.41 -10.16
CA ALA A 162 -8.47 7.13 -11.48
C ALA A 162 -9.49 6.53 -12.45
N MET A 163 -10.32 5.58 -11.99
CA MET A 163 -11.41 5.01 -12.78
C MET A 163 -12.39 6.10 -13.24
N THR A 164 -12.79 6.99 -12.32
CA THR A 164 -13.69 8.11 -12.65
C THR A 164 -13.08 9.03 -13.72
N ALA A 165 -11.80 9.36 -13.62
CA ALA A 165 -11.10 10.20 -14.58
C ALA A 165 -10.94 9.52 -15.95
N MET A 166 -10.63 8.23 -15.98
CA MET A 166 -10.52 7.43 -17.21
C MET A 166 -11.88 7.31 -17.90
N ASP A 167 -12.96 7.05 -17.17
CA ASP A 167 -14.33 7.01 -17.72
C ASP A 167 -14.69 8.35 -18.40
N ASN A 168 -14.39 9.48 -17.73
CA ASN A 168 -14.64 10.82 -18.28
C ASN A 168 -13.79 11.09 -19.54
N ALA A 169 -12.60 10.50 -19.65
CA ALA A 169 -11.70 10.65 -20.78
C ALA A 169 -11.98 9.62 -21.91
N GLY A 170 -12.86 8.64 -21.70
CA GLY A 170 -13.15 7.57 -22.65
C GLY A 170 -12.00 6.56 -22.78
N VAL A 171 -11.17 6.41 -21.73
CA VAL A 171 -10.09 5.42 -21.66
C VAL A 171 -10.65 4.14 -21.07
N THR A 172 -10.44 3.01 -21.72
CA THR A 172 -10.88 1.70 -21.21
C THR A 172 -9.80 1.06 -20.34
N TYR A 173 -10.21 0.48 -19.23
CA TYR A 173 -9.31 -0.10 -18.22
C TYR A 173 -9.84 -1.42 -17.67
N GLY A 174 -8.98 -2.14 -16.95
CA GLY A 174 -9.31 -3.44 -16.40
C GLY A 174 -8.99 -4.61 -17.35
N PRO A 175 -9.33 -5.86 -16.97
CA PRO A 175 -8.98 -7.05 -17.73
C PRO A 175 -9.46 -7.02 -19.17
N GLY A 176 -8.52 -7.19 -20.12
CA GLY A 176 -8.83 -7.25 -21.56
C GLY A 176 -9.10 -5.90 -22.23
N ASN A 177 -8.88 -4.79 -21.52
CA ASN A 177 -9.01 -3.42 -22.02
C ASN A 177 -7.63 -2.78 -22.28
N ASP A 178 -7.63 -1.48 -22.65
CA ASP A 178 -6.41 -0.78 -23.07
C ASP A 178 -5.42 -0.55 -21.92
N VAL A 179 -5.93 -0.45 -20.68
CA VAL A 179 -5.13 -0.11 -19.49
C VAL A 179 -5.28 -1.19 -18.42
N ILE A 180 -4.15 -1.76 -17.99
CA ILE A 180 -4.06 -2.61 -16.80
C ILE A 180 -4.06 -1.69 -15.58
N LEU A 181 -5.07 -1.80 -14.71
CA LEU A 181 -5.16 -1.02 -13.47
C LEU A 181 -4.79 -1.89 -12.28
N ILE A 182 -3.76 -1.47 -11.54
CA ILE A 182 -3.26 -2.12 -10.33
C ILE A 182 -3.59 -1.23 -9.14
N SER A 183 -4.02 -1.84 -8.04
CA SER A 183 -4.33 -1.17 -6.78
C SER A 183 -3.68 -1.87 -5.60
N TYR A 184 -3.68 -1.20 -4.45
CA TYR A 184 -3.28 -1.76 -3.16
C TYR A 184 -4.35 -1.47 -2.12
N ASP A 185 -4.27 -2.13 -0.98
CA ASP A 185 -5.11 -2.24 0.20
C ASP A 185 -6.08 -3.42 0.14
N ALA A 186 -6.67 -3.69 -1.02
CA ALA A 186 -7.66 -4.75 -1.22
C ALA A 186 -8.80 -4.70 -0.20
N CYS A 187 -9.31 -3.50 0.09
CA CYS A 187 -10.49 -3.34 0.95
C CYS A 187 -11.74 -3.93 0.27
N THR A 188 -12.83 -4.12 1.04
CA THR A 188 -14.09 -4.66 0.49
C THR A 188 -14.51 -3.95 -0.82
N ALA A 189 -14.44 -2.61 -0.85
CA ALA A 189 -14.83 -1.83 -2.03
C ALA A 189 -13.84 -2.01 -3.20
N GLY A 190 -12.53 -2.19 -2.93
CA GLY A 190 -11.51 -2.52 -3.92
C GLY A 190 -11.79 -3.86 -4.58
N LEU A 191 -12.03 -4.89 -3.77
CA LEU A 191 -12.36 -6.23 -4.27
C LEU A 191 -13.69 -6.26 -5.05
N GLU A 192 -14.67 -5.43 -4.70
CA GLU A 192 -15.88 -5.23 -5.53
C GLU A 192 -15.53 -4.68 -6.92
N LYS A 193 -14.54 -3.76 -7.02
CA LYS A 193 -14.07 -3.24 -8.30
C LYS A 193 -13.26 -4.27 -9.08
N VAL A 194 -12.44 -5.10 -8.40
CA VAL A 194 -11.81 -6.27 -9.05
C VAL A 194 -12.87 -7.18 -9.64
N LYS A 195 -13.89 -7.55 -8.86
CA LYS A 195 -14.97 -8.44 -9.30
C LYS A 195 -15.77 -7.85 -10.47
N ALA A 196 -15.98 -6.55 -10.49
CA ALA A 196 -16.65 -5.85 -11.58
C ALA A 196 -15.79 -5.70 -12.85
N GLY A 197 -14.49 -6.07 -12.80
CA GLY A 197 -13.55 -5.95 -13.91
C GLY A 197 -13.00 -4.54 -14.12
N GLY A 198 -13.02 -3.69 -13.10
CA GLY A 198 -12.38 -2.36 -13.13
C GLY A 198 -10.91 -2.41 -12.72
N ILE A 199 -10.61 -2.98 -11.57
CA ILE A 199 -9.24 -3.23 -11.12
C ILE A 199 -8.79 -4.60 -11.64
N THR A 200 -7.57 -4.69 -12.19
CA THR A 200 -7.05 -5.93 -12.77
C THR A 200 -6.44 -6.85 -11.71
N ALA A 201 -5.70 -6.28 -10.77
CA ALA A 201 -5.17 -6.97 -9.59
C ALA A 201 -5.07 -5.99 -8.43
N ASP A 202 -5.26 -6.50 -7.22
CA ASP A 202 -5.27 -5.75 -5.98
C ASP A 202 -4.39 -6.44 -4.93
N PHE A 203 -3.50 -5.69 -4.30
CA PHE A 203 -2.48 -6.19 -3.39
C PHE A 203 -2.81 -5.71 -1.97
N GLU A 204 -3.13 -6.65 -1.10
CA GLU A 204 -3.59 -6.35 0.27
C GLU A 204 -2.50 -5.64 1.08
N CYS A 205 -2.94 -4.65 1.86
CA CYS A 205 -2.28 -4.16 3.05
C CYS A 205 -3.24 -4.42 4.21
N ASN A 206 -2.96 -5.42 5.02
CA ASN A 206 -3.90 -5.86 6.04
C ASN A 206 -3.92 -4.93 7.26
N PRO A 207 -5.00 -4.17 7.52
CA PRO A 207 -5.07 -3.21 8.62
C PRO A 207 -5.36 -3.86 9.99
N LEU A 208 -5.56 -5.18 10.07
CA LEU A 208 -5.99 -5.86 11.28
C LEU A 208 -4.84 -6.11 12.26
N ALA A 209 -4.10 -5.06 12.63
CA ALA A 209 -2.98 -5.13 13.56
C ALA A 209 -3.41 -5.35 15.04
N ALA A 210 -4.66 -5.07 15.41
CA ALA A 210 -5.09 -5.03 16.80
C ALA A 210 -4.86 -6.33 17.59
N PRO A 211 -5.12 -7.55 17.08
CA PRO A 211 -4.82 -8.78 17.81
C PRO A 211 -3.32 -8.97 18.09
N THR A 212 -2.46 -8.56 17.16
CA THR A 212 -1.00 -8.62 17.30
C THR A 212 -0.51 -7.61 18.32
N VAL A 213 -1.01 -6.38 18.27
CA VAL A 213 -0.73 -5.32 19.27
C VAL A 213 -1.14 -5.75 20.68
N GLU A 214 -2.30 -6.40 20.85
CA GLU A 214 -2.70 -6.98 22.13
C GLU A 214 -1.67 -8.01 22.63
N GLY A 215 -1.11 -8.82 21.73
CA GLY A 215 -0.04 -9.77 22.06
C GLY A 215 1.25 -9.08 22.52
N VAL A 216 1.64 -7.97 21.86
CA VAL A 216 2.78 -7.13 22.25
C VAL A 216 2.57 -6.57 23.66
N ILE A 217 1.41 -5.99 23.94
CA ILE A 217 1.08 -5.42 25.27
C ILE A 217 1.14 -6.52 26.34
N LYS A 218 0.53 -7.68 26.13
CA LYS A 218 0.58 -8.81 27.08
C LYS A 218 2.01 -9.28 27.36
N THR A 219 2.88 -9.25 26.35
CA THR A 219 4.30 -9.59 26.53
C THR A 219 4.98 -8.57 27.43
N LEU A 220 4.75 -7.27 27.22
CA LEU A 220 5.28 -6.20 28.08
C LEU A 220 4.77 -6.30 29.52
N GLU A 221 3.46 -6.51 29.72
CA GLU A 221 2.84 -6.66 31.05
C GLU A 221 3.38 -7.87 31.82
N SER A 222 3.78 -8.94 31.12
CA SER A 222 4.43 -10.10 31.75
C SER A 222 5.92 -9.91 32.05
N GLY A 223 6.49 -8.73 31.73
CA GLY A 223 7.91 -8.43 31.88
C GLY A 223 8.79 -9.05 30.81
N GLY A 224 8.20 -9.48 29.68
CA GLY A 224 8.91 -9.99 28.50
C GLY A 224 9.33 -8.87 27.56
N THR A 225 10.10 -9.24 26.53
CA THR A 225 10.50 -8.35 25.42
C THR A 225 9.76 -8.80 24.16
N PRO A 226 8.92 -7.97 23.55
CA PRO A 226 8.28 -8.32 22.28
C PRO A 226 9.30 -8.36 21.12
N GLU A 227 8.91 -8.99 20.01
CA GLU A 227 9.66 -8.87 18.76
C GLU A 227 9.65 -7.43 18.28
N ALA A 228 10.79 -6.94 17.78
CA ALA A 228 10.92 -5.56 17.34
C ALA A 228 10.10 -5.27 16.07
N GLU A 229 9.93 -6.29 15.22
CA GLU A 229 9.22 -6.22 13.96
C GLU A 229 8.31 -7.44 13.80
N ILE A 230 7.02 -7.22 13.56
CA ILE A 230 6.02 -8.26 13.38
C ILE A 230 5.26 -7.99 12.09
N LEU A 231 5.54 -8.78 11.06
CA LEU A 231 4.82 -8.69 9.79
C LEU A 231 3.41 -9.26 9.91
N VAL A 232 2.45 -8.53 9.41
CA VAL A 232 1.09 -9.00 9.17
C VAL A 232 1.06 -9.64 7.78
N PRO A 233 0.55 -10.87 7.62
CA PRO A 233 0.47 -11.50 6.30
C PRO A 233 -0.51 -10.78 5.38
N ASP A 234 -0.08 -10.53 4.15
CA ASP A 234 -0.88 -9.95 3.08
C ASP A 234 -1.23 -10.99 2.02
N ASN A 235 -2.29 -10.73 1.28
CA ASN A 235 -2.76 -11.57 0.18
C ASN A 235 -2.83 -10.76 -1.13
N TRP A 236 -2.84 -11.47 -2.26
CA TRP A 236 -2.92 -10.89 -3.58
C TRP A 236 -4.20 -11.35 -4.27
N TYR A 237 -4.94 -10.44 -4.87
CA TYR A 237 -6.28 -10.70 -5.38
C TYR A 237 -6.43 -10.37 -6.87
N ALA A 238 -7.12 -11.24 -7.59
CA ALA A 238 -7.50 -11.00 -8.98
C ALA A 238 -8.73 -11.86 -9.37
N LEU A 239 -9.30 -11.61 -10.54
CA LEU A 239 -10.22 -12.57 -11.14
C LEU A 239 -9.44 -13.80 -11.65
N LYS A 240 -10.13 -14.92 -11.78
CA LYS A 240 -9.56 -16.22 -12.18
C LYS A 240 -8.63 -16.16 -13.39
N ASP A 241 -9.02 -15.43 -14.43
CA ASP A 241 -8.24 -15.34 -15.66
C ASP A 241 -7.02 -14.42 -15.55
N GLN A 242 -6.93 -13.60 -14.51
CA GLN A 242 -5.82 -12.71 -14.18
C GLN A 242 -4.83 -13.33 -13.19
N ILE A 243 -5.19 -14.48 -12.59
CA ILE A 243 -4.27 -15.25 -11.75
C ILE A 243 -3.14 -15.82 -12.60
N VAL A 244 -1.92 -15.59 -12.16
CA VAL A 244 -0.68 -16.09 -12.75
C VAL A 244 0.27 -16.53 -11.64
N ASP A 245 1.15 -17.47 -11.95
CA ASP A 245 2.24 -17.85 -11.05
C ASP A 245 3.36 -16.81 -11.14
N PHE A 246 3.82 -16.32 -10.00
CA PHE A 246 4.97 -15.42 -9.90
C PHE A 246 5.74 -15.65 -8.61
N SER A 247 6.89 -15.00 -8.46
CA SER A 247 7.72 -15.11 -7.26
C SER A 247 8.32 -13.75 -6.91
N VAL A 248 8.38 -13.43 -5.62
CA VAL A 248 9.08 -12.25 -5.09
C VAL A 248 10.36 -12.73 -4.40
N ASP A 249 11.49 -12.21 -4.84
CA ASP A 249 12.82 -12.56 -4.32
C ASP A 249 13.04 -14.10 -4.23
N GLY A 250 12.52 -14.84 -5.23
CA GLY A 250 12.61 -16.29 -5.34
C GLY A 250 11.58 -17.07 -4.52
N ASN A 251 10.73 -16.40 -3.75
CA ASN A 251 9.65 -17.01 -2.98
C ASN A 251 8.37 -17.06 -3.82
N PRO A 252 7.82 -18.25 -4.14
CA PRO A 252 6.57 -18.37 -4.87
C PRO A 252 5.43 -17.65 -4.18
N GLN A 253 4.64 -16.93 -4.96
CA GLN A 253 3.45 -16.22 -4.51
C GLN A 253 2.19 -16.87 -5.10
N SER A 254 1.09 -16.79 -4.37
CA SER A 254 -0.21 -17.25 -4.85
C SER A 254 -1.24 -16.15 -4.75
N MET A 255 -2.11 -16.06 -5.76
CA MET A 255 -3.23 -15.12 -5.75
C MET A 255 -4.52 -15.82 -5.35
N ILE A 256 -5.42 -15.06 -4.77
CA ILE A 256 -6.75 -15.47 -4.37
C ILE A 256 -7.75 -15.00 -5.43
N GLU A 257 -8.61 -15.91 -5.92
CA GLU A 257 -9.70 -15.52 -6.81
C GLU A 257 -10.76 -14.73 -6.04
N VAL A 258 -11.10 -13.54 -6.56
CA VAL A 258 -12.13 -12.68 -5.96
C VAL A 258 -13.52 -13.27 -6.22
N THR A 259 -14.14 -13.74 -5.16
CA THR A 259 -15.51 -14.27 -5.14
C THR A 259 -16.38 -13.48 -4.16
N ASP A 260 -17.71 -13.71 -4.17
CA ASP A 260 -18.61 -13.06 -3.18
C ASP A 260 -18.23 -13.43 -1.75
N ASP A 261 -17.79 -14.68 -1.52
CA ASP A 261 -17.39 -15.15 -0.18
C ASP A 261 -16.09 -14.46 0.27
N VAL A 262 -15.13 -14.23 -0.65
CA VAL A 262 -13.90 -13.49 -0.36
C VAL A 262 -14.21 -12.05 -0.01
N ILE A 263 -15.05 -11.37 -0.80
CA ILE A 263 -15.46 -9.98 -0.54
C ILE A 263 -16.19 -9.88 0.81
N ALA A 264 -17.07 -10.82 1.12
CA ALA A 264 -17.83 -10.82 2.38
C ALA A 264 -16.95 -11.07 3.63
N ALA A 265 -15.77 -11.65 3.45
CA ALA A 265 -14.80 -11.90 4.54
C ALA A 265 -13.77 -10.75 4.69
N GLN A 266 -13.72 -9.80 3.76
CA GLN A 266 -12.79 -8.68 3.76
C GLN A 266 -13.27 -7.54 4.67
N TYR A 267 -12.38 -6.65 5.08
CA TYR A 267 -12.63 -5.48 5.94
C TYR A 267 -13.05 -4.23 5.14
#